data_d1e62acc96599f4c2f10bb3a483f3de3
#
_entry.id   d1e62acc96599f4c2f10bb3a483f3de3
#
_cell.length_a   1.000
_cell.length_b   1.000
_cell.length_c   1.000
_cell.angle_alpha   90.00
_cell.angle_beta   90.00
_cell.angle_gamma   90.00
#
_symmetry.space_group_name_H-M   'P 1'
#
loop_
_entity.id
_entity.type
_entity.pdbx_description
1 polymer ?
#
loop_
_entity_poly.entity_id
_entity_poly.type
_entity_poly.pdbx_seq_one_letter_code
_entity_poly.pdbx_strand_id
1 'polypeptide(L)'
;LIDYRYARIHRAKRGENGRGADQYGRGADDVVLRMPVGTVISDADTGELLADLATDGATAMLARGGKGGLGNLRFKSSTNRAPRQHTPGEPGESRRIRFELKVLADVGLLGLPNAGKSTLIRAVSAARPKVADYPFTTLAPALGVVRTDERRSFVVADIPGLIEGAAEGAGLGHRFLRHLARTRLLLHVVDLAPLDPEADPVRDAKAIAKELGKYDATLSKKPRWFVLNKLDLVPADEREARVAAFVKALRYKGPAFATAAISGEGCRALVYAIQDWLDAHPAEAAAPEPAAEA
;
A
#
# COMPACT_ATOMS: atom_id res chain seq x y z
N LEU A 1 -6.58 -5.49 5.66
CA LEU A 1 -6.43 -5.44 7.14
C LEU A 1 -7.70 -5.03 7.89
N ILE A 2 -8.69 -4.48 7.21
CA ILE A 2 -9.91 -3.97 7.88
C ILE A 2 -10.64 -5.09 8.64
N ASP A 3 -10.66 -6.31 8.11
CA ASP A 3 -11.31 -7.47 8.73
C ASP A 3 -10.69 -7.81 10.10
N TYR A 4 -9.37 -7.65 10.23
CA TYR A 4 -8.63 -7.88 11.47
C TYR A 4 -8.87 -6.82 12.55
N ARG A 5 -9.43 -5.68 12.18
CA ARG A 5 -9.88 -4.66 13.14
C ARG A 5 -11.11 -5.12 13.92
N TYR A 6 -11.93 -5.93 13.30
CA TYR A 6 -13.16 -6.48 13.90
C TYR A 6 -12.92 -7.88 14.46
N ALA A 7 -12.28 -8.77 13.70
CA ALA A 7 -11.91 -10.11 14.15
C ALA A 7 -10.48 -10.09 14.72
N ARG A 8 -10.35 -9.77 16.02
CA ARG A 8 -9.03 -9.59 16.66
C ARG A 8 -8.41 -10.86 17.21
N ILE A 9 -9.19 -11.94 17.35
CA ILE A 9 -8.74 -13.18 17.95
C ILE A 9 -8.84 -14.29 16.92
N HIS A 10 -7.70 -14.90 16.59
CA HIS A 10 -7.60 -16.03 15.69
C HIS A 10 -7.03 -17.20 16.46
N ARG A 11 -7.75 -18.31 16.51
CA ARG A 11 -7.35 -19.51 17.26
C ARG A 11 -7.39 -20.73 16.37
N ALA A 12 -6.26 -21.44 16.31
CA ALA A 12 -6.27 -22.81 15.82
C ALA A 12 -6.97 -23.73 16.84
N LYS A 13 -7.52 -24.81 16.36
CA LYS A 13 -8.07 -25.83 17.24
C LYS A 13 -6.95 -26.42 18.09
N ARG A 14 -7.29 -26.90 19.28
CA ARG A 14 -6.34 -27.62 20.13
C ARG A 14 -6.01 -28.98 19.50
N GLY A 15 -4.78 -29.42 19.60
CA GLY A 15 -4.41 -30.80 19.28
C GLY A 15 -5.22 -31.79 20.13
N GLU A 16 -5.61 -32.89 19.52
CA GLU A 16 -6.37 -33.93 20.21
C GLU A 16 -5.52 -34.63 21.28
N ASN A 17 -6.17 -35.13 22.32
CA ASN A 17 -5.51 -35.98 23.32
C ASN A 17 -5.15 -37.31 22.71
N GLY A 18 -4.06 -37.93 23.17
CA GLY A 18 -3.78 -39.31 22.86
C GLY A 18 -4.86 -40.24 23.39
N ARG A 19 -5.01 -41.40 22.77
CA ARG A 19 -6.04 -42.40 23.10
C ARG A 19 -5.42 -43.77 23.30
N GLY A 20 -6.24 -44.71 23.76
CA GLY A 20 -5.89 -46.15 23.77
C GLY A 20 -5.70 -46.71 22.34
N ALA A 21 -5.36 -47.99 22.24
CA ALA A 21 -5.17 -48.68 20.96
C ALA A 21 -4.14 -48.04 20.03
N ASP A 22 -3.06 -47.49 20.60
CA ASP A 22 -1.94 -46.84 19.90
C ASP A 22 -2.34 -45.59 19.08
N GLN A 23 -3.35 -44.91 19.48
CA GLN A 23 -3.80 -43.71 18.77
C GLN A 23 -3.18 -42.44 19.34
N TYR A 24 -2.38 -41.77 18.49
CA TYR A 24 -1.90 -40.41 18.76
C TYR A 24 -3.01 -39.41 18.53
N GLY A 25 -2.99 -38.35 19.32
CA GLY A 25 -3.88 -37.19 19.06
C GLY A 25 -3.47 -36.53 17.74
N ARG A 26 -4.46 -36.22 16.91
CA ARG A 26 -4.27 -35.46 15.67
C ARG A 26 -3.87 -34.02 16.00
N GLY A 27 -2.90 -33.47 15.26
CA GLY A 27 -2.65 -32.04 15.26
C GLY A 27 -3.84 -31.25 14.68
N ALA A 28 -4.01 -30.03 15.08
CA ALA A 28 -5.01 -29.14 14.47
C ALA A 28 -4.52 -28.68 13.09
N ASP A 29 -5.48 -28.34 12.24
CA ASP A 29 -5.17 -27.72 10.95
C ASP A 29 -4.65 -26.31 11.17
N ASP A 30 -3.78 -25.85 10.25
CA ASP A 30 -3.22 -24.50 10.28
C ASP A 30 -4.30 -23.44 10.02
N VAL A 31 -4.21 -22.32 10.71
CA VAL A 31 -5.02 -21.12 10.44
C VAL A 31 -4.21 -20.17 9.59
N VAL A 32 -4.64 -19.98 8.34
CA VAL A 32 -3.99 -19.07 7.41
C VAL A 32 -4.67 -17.69 7.47
N LEU A 33 -3.90 -16.67 7.85
CA LEU A 33 -4.31 -15.28 7.83
C LEU A 33 -3.79 -14.63 6.54
N ARG A 34 -4.70 -14.16 5.69
CA ARG A 34 -4.34 -13.51 4.43
C ARG A 34 -4.14 -12.02 4.63
N MET A 35 -2.98 -11.51 4.19
CA MET A 35 -2.59 -10.10 4.33
C MET A 35 -2.28 -9.51 2.96
N PRO A 36 -2.50 -8.20 2.76
CA PRO A 36 -2.03 -7.52 1.56
C PRO A 36 -0.50 -7.45 1.56
N VAL A 37 0.08 -7.41 0.36
CA VAL A 37 1.53 -7.17 0.17
C VAL A 37 1.94 -5.86 0.83
N GLY A 38 3.14 -5.85 1.43
CA GLY A 38 3.65 -4.70 2.19
C GLY A 38 3.16 -4.65 3.65
N THR A 39 2.54 -5.71 4.15
CA THR A 39 2.21 -5.83 5.57
C THR A 39 3.44 -6.21 6.37
N VAL A 40 3.77 -5.39 7.36
CA VAL A 40 4.77 -5.68 8.39
C VAL A 40 4.09 -6.23 9.62
N ILE A 41 4.67 -7.28 10.16
CA ILE A 41 4.15 -8.01 11.31
C ILE A 41 5.17 -7.90 12.44
N SER A 42 4.78 -7.31 13.55
CA SER A 42 5.62 -7.21 14.75
C SER A 42 4.90 -7.79 15.96
N ASP A 43 5.68 -8.26 16.91
CA ASP A 43 5.16 -8.61 18.23
C ASP A 43 4.72 -7.33 18.95
N ALA A 44 3.48 -7.31 19.47
CA ALA A 44 2.90 -6.11 20.07
C ALA A 44 3.46 -5.81 21.46
N ASP A 45 4.03 -6.81 22.15
CA ASP A 45 4.53 -6.70 23.50
C ASP A 45 6.05 -6.37 23.52
N THR A 46 6.81 -6.96 22.59
CA THR A 46 8.27 -6.75 22.50
C THR A 46 8.68 -5.71 21.45
N GLY A 47 7.83 -5.46 20.46
CA GLY A 47 8.16 -4.63 19.29
C GLY A 47 9.03 -5.34 18.25
N GLU A 48 9.40 -6.62 18.46
CA GLU A 48 10.23 -7.41 17.57
C GLU A 48 9.56 -7.56 16.19
N LEU A 49 10.33 -7.38 15.12
CA LEU A 49 9.88 -7.64 13.77
C LEU A 49 9.79 -9.14 13.53
N LEU A 50 8.59 -9.66 13.33
CA LEU A 50 8.34 -11.08 13.07
C LEU A 50 8.39 -11.42 11.57
N ALA A 51 7.84 -10.54 10.74
CA ALA A 51 7.85 -10.72 9.28
C ALA A 51 7.59 -9.41 8.53
N ASP A 52 8.11 -9.32 7.30
CA ASP A 52 7.76 -8.32 6.31
C ASP A 52 7.26 -9.03 5.04
N LEU A 53 5.97 -8.88 4.74
CA LEU A 53 5.34 -9.51 3.57
C LEU A 53 5.47 -8.60 2.35
N ALA A 54 6.71 -8.33 1.94
CA ALA A 54 7.03 -7.39 0.86
C ALA A 54 6.68 -7.89 -0.54
N THR A 55 6.56 -9.22 -0.74
CA THR A 55 6.29 -9.85 -2.04
C THR A 55 5.01 -10.66 -2.03
N ASP A 56 4.36 -10.80 -3.19
CA ASP A 56 3.19 -11.65 -3.32
C ASP A 56 3.54 -13.12 -3.06
N GLY A 57 2.66 -13.83 -2.36
CA GLY A 57 2.87 -15.22 -1.96
C GLY A 57 3.85 -15.42 -0.79
N ALA A 58 4.43 -14.35 -0.22
CA ALA A 58 5.25 -14.47 0.98
C ALA A 58 4.45 -15.05 2.15
N THR A 59 5.05 -15.98 2.88
CA THR A 59 4.42 -16.63 4.04
C THR A 59 5.34 -16.54 5.26
N ALA A 60 4.74 -16.37 6.44
CA ALA A 60 5.48 -16.37 7.71
C ALA A 60 4.71 -17.14 8.78
N MET A 61 5.43 -17.92 9.57
CA MET A 61 4.87 -18.61 10.71
C MET A 61 4.88 -17.69 11.93
N LEU A 62 3.71 -17.31 12.42
CA LEU A 62 3.57 -16.35 13.52
C LEU A 62 3.52 -17.02 14.90
N ALA A 63 2.93 -18.21 14.97
CA ALA A 63 2.84 -18.99 16.21
C ALA A 63 2.75 -20.48 15.87
N ARG A 64 3.35 -21.31 16.69
CA ARG A 64 3.34 -22.77 16.51
C ARG A 64 2.16 -23.39 17.23
N GLY A 65 1.50 -24.33 16.57
CA GLY A 65 0.46 -25.15 17.19
C GLY A 65 1.05 -26.08 18.27
N GLY A 66 0.24 -26.43 19.25
CA GLY A 66 0.60 -27.45 20.26
C GLY A 66 0.64 -28.85 19.64
N LYS A 67 1.47 -29.70 20.18
CA LYS A 67 1.58 -31.10 19.74
C LYS A 67 0.38 -31.92 20.21
N GLY A 68 -0.04 -32.87 19.39
CA GLY A 68 -1.03 -33.85 19.80
C GLY A 68 -0.50 -34.77 20.93
N GLY A 69 -1.41 -35.24 21.78
CA GLY A 69 -1.04 -36.14 22.89
C GLY A 69 -0.55 -37.48 22.42
N LEU A 70 0.32 -38.10 23.24
CA LEU A 70 0.86 -39.43 22.99
C LEU A 70 -0.14 -40.53 23.36
N GLY A 71 -0.27 -41.52 22.49
CA GLY A 71 -1.07 -42.71 22.74
C GLY A 71 -0.43 -43.64 23.78
N ASN A 72 -1.22 -44.60 24.30
CA ASN A 72 -0.85 -45.46 25.40
C ASN A 72 0.36 -46.38 25.11
N LEU A 73 0.60 -46.74 23.86
CA LEU A 73 1.71 -47.64 23.52
C LEU A 73 3.10 -47.06 23.83
N ARG A 74 3.22 -45.71 23.86
CA ARG A 74 4.45 -45.03 24.26
C ARG A 74 4.84 -45.25 25.72
N PHE A 75 3.92 -45.69 26.55
CA PHE A 75 4.12 -45.99 27.97
C PHE A 75 4.30 -47.48 28.26
N LYS A 76 4.42 -48.29 27.19
CA LYS A 76 4.70 -49.72 27.29
C LYS A 76 6.12 -49.95 27.80
N SER A 77 6.22 -50.76 28.82
CA SER A 77 7.53 -51.21 29.40
C SER A 77 7.50 -52.71 29.67
N SER A 78 8.65 -53.25 30.09
CA SER A 78 8.76 -54.66 30.46
C SER A 78 7.84 -55.06 31.60
N THR A 79 7.58 -54.14 32.50
CA THR A 79 6.68 -54.31 33.69
C THR A 79 5.24 -53.90 33.41
N ASN A 80 4.98 -53.03 32.43
CA ASN A 80 3.64 -52.58 32.04
C ASN A 80 3.41 -52.86 30.55
N ARG A 81 2.91 -54.06 30.24
CA ARG A 81 2.69 -54.48 28.84
C ARG A 81 1.41 -53.96 28.22
N ALA A 82 0.45 -53.46 28.99
CA ALA A 82 -0.84 -52.91 28.55
C ALA A 82 -1.15 -51.58 29.25
N PRO A 83 -0.38 -50.52 29.00
CA PRO A 83 -0.57 -49.23 29.66
C PRO A 83 -1.88 -48.59 29.25
N ARG A 84 -2.57 -48.01 30.22
CA ARG A 84 -3.78 -47.18 30.02
C ARG A 84 -3.47 -45.69 30.00
N GLN A 85 -2.20 -45.32 30.24
CA GLN A 85 -1.75 -43.95 30.27
C GLN A 85 -1.72 -43.36 28.85
N HIS A 86 -2.11 -42.12 28.70
CA HIS A 86 -1.97 -41.30 27.52
C HIS A 86 -1.73 -39.88 27.96
N THR A 87 -1.17 -39.01 27.11
CA THR A 87 -0.99 -37.60 27.45
C THR A 87 -2.05 -36.75 26.77
N PRO A 88 -2.45 -35.64 27.41
CA PRO A 88 -3.23 -34.63 26.74
C PRO A 88 -2.39 -33.94 25.66
N GLY A 89 -3.04 -33.33 24.67
CA GLY A 89 -2.35 -32.46 23.72
C GLY A 89 -1.79 -31.21 24.42
N GLU A 90 -0.66 -30.73 23.93
CA GLU A 90 0.00 -29.54 24.44
C GLU A 90 -0.72 -28.26 23.95
N PRO A 91 -0.71 -27.16 24.71
CA PRO A 91 -1.15 -25.88 24.21
C PRO A 91 -0.19 -25.35 23.14
N GLY A 92 -0.72 -24.63 22.15
CA GLY A 92 0.10 -23.91 21.17
C GLY A 92 0.61 -22.60 21.73
N GLU A 93 1.47 -21.94 20.95
CA GLU A 93 1.96 -20.59 21.23
C GLU A 93 0.82 -19.57 21.11
N SER A 94 0.87 -18.55 21.95
CA SER A 94 -0.03 -17.40 21.92
C SER A 94 0.80 -16.13 21.83
N ARG A 95 0.50 -15.28 20.84
CA ARG A 95 1.21 -14.01 20.63
C ARG A 95 0.22 -12.88 20.39
N ARG A 96 0.56 -11.70 20.86
CA ARG A 96 -0.11 -10.45 20.51
C ARG A 96 0.65 -9.83 19.33
N ILE A 97 -0.03 -9.62 18.23
CA ILE A 97 0.60 -9.23 16.98
C ILE A 97 0.06 -7.87 16.55
N ARG A 98 0.96 -7.00 16.08
CA ARG A 98 0.63 -5.75 15.42
C ARG A 98 0.85 -5.90 13.93
N PHE A 99 -0.17 -5.55 13.15
CA PHE A 99 -0.09 -5.48 11.70
C PHE A 99 0.01 -4.03 11.26
N GLU A 100 1.03 -3.71 10.50
CA GLU A 100 1.23 -2.39 9.90
C GLU A 100 1.33 -2.52 8.38
N LEU A 101 0.48 -1.82 7.63
CA LEU A 101 0.59 -1.78 6.18
C LEU A 101 1.56 -0.65 5.80
N LYS A 102 2.76 -1.02 5.33
CA LYS A 102 3.80 -0.07 4.92
C LYS A 102 3.57 0.55 3.53
N VAL A 103 2.81 -0.13 2.67
CA VAL A 103 2.51 0.38 1.33
C VAL A 103 1.32 1.30 1.41
N LEU A 104 1.55 2.59 1.20
CA LEU A 104 0.49 3.58 1.18
C LEU A 104 -0.30 3.57 -0.11
N ALA A 105 0.40 3.48 -1.26
CA ALA A 105 -0.22 3.51 -2.57
C ALA A 105 0.78 3.05 -3.66
N ASP A 106 0.24 2.51 -4.75
CA ASP A 106 1.01 2.22 -5.96
C ASP A 106 1.33 3.50 -6.72
N VAL A 107 0.39 4.45 -6.68
CA VAL A 107 0.43 5.70 -7.44
C VAL A 107 0.26 6.89 -6.50
N GLY A 108 1.18 7.85 -6.57
CA GLY A 108 1.10 9.10 -5.81
C GLY A 108 0.69 10.26 -6.70
N LEU A 109 -0.23 11.12 -6.21
CA LEU A 109 -0.60 12.35 -6.91
C LEU A 109 0.24 13.53 -6.45
N LEU A 110 0.71 14.31 -7.40
CA LEU A 110 1.42 15.57 -7.23
C LEU A 110 0.64 16.69 -7.93
N GLY A 111 0.80 17.91 -7.50
CA GLY A 111 0.24 19.07 -8.18
C GLY A 111 -0.17 20.15 -7.19
N LEU A 112 -0.35 21.36 -7.68
CA LEU A 112 -0.78 22.52 -6.91
C LEU A 112 -2.14 22.29 -6.24
N PRO A 113 -2.47 23.09 -5.21
CA PRO A 113 -3.83 23.18 -4.71
C PRO A 113 -4.80 23.48 -5.88
N ASN A 114 -6.00 22.91 -5.80
CA ASN A 114 -7.04 23.10 -6.81
C ASN A 114 -6.74 22.59 -8.23
N ALA A 115 -5.61 21.91 -8.47
CA ALA A 115 -5.36 21.23 -9.75
C ALA A 115 -6.34 20.08 -10.04
N GLY A 116 -7.16 19.70 -9.05
CA GLY A 116 -8.19 18.67 -9.18
C GLY A 116 -7.76 17.27 -8.74
N LYS A 117 -6.71 17.14 -7.95
CA LYS A 117 -6.23 15.84 -7.43
C LYS A 117 -7.31 15.03 -6.72
N SER A 118 -7.98 15.63 -5.76
CA SER A 118 -9.04 14.97 -4.99
C SER A 118 -10.28 14.66 -5.85
N THR A 119 -10.55 15.47 -6.89
CA THR A 119 -11.60 15.20 -7.87
C THR A 119 -11.21 14.01 -8.74
N LEU A 120 -9.96 13.94 -9.18
CA LEU A 120 -9.44 12.83 -9.96
C LEU A 120 -9.54 11.52 -9.18
N ILE A 121 -9.11 11.49 -7.90
CA ILE A 121 -9.26 10.28 -7.07
C ILE A 121 -10.72 9.85 -6.99
N ARG A 122 -11.65 10.79 -6.79
CA ARG A 122 -13.08 10.45 -6.73
C ARG A 122 -13.60 9.89 -8.05
N ALA A 123 -13.14 10.44 -9.18
CA ALA A 123 -13.57 10.02 -10.51
C ALA A 123 -13.07 8.61 -10.86
N VAL A 124 -11.87 8.22 -10.40
CA VAL A 124 -11.27 6.93 -10.77
C VAL A 124 -11.48 5.83 -9.72
N SER A 125 -11.87 6.18 -8.49
CA SER A 125 -12.02 5.23 -7.40
C SER A 125 -13.32 4.41 -7.51
N ALA A 126 -13.23 3.12 -7.30
CA ALA A 126 -14.38 2.19 -7.27
C ALA A 126 -15.31 2.42 -6.06
N ALA A 127 -14.81 3.05 -5.01
CA ALA A 127 -15.55 3.44 -3.80
C ALA A 127 -15.15 4.85 -3.39
N ARG A 128 -15.94 5.49 -2.51
CA ARG A 128 -15.58 6.80 -1.97
C ARG A 128 -14.18 6.76 -1.36
N PRO A 129 -13.27 7.66 -1.74
CA PRO A 129 -11.94 7.74 -1.16
C PRO A 129 -12.03 7.84 0.36
N LYS A 130 -11.19 7.08 1.05
CA LYS A 130 -11.12 7.13 2.50
C LYS A 130 -9.97 8.03 2.91
N VAL A 131 -10.25 8.94 3.82
CA VAL A 131 -9.23 9.66 4.57
C VAL A 131 -8.65 8.67 5.57
N ALA A 132 -7.36 8.42 5.49
CA ALA A 132 -6.70 7.49 6.39
C ALA A 132 -5.98 8.27 7.50
N ASP A 133 -6.41 8.09 8.74
CA ASP A 133 -5.73 8.64 9.91
C ASP A 133 -4.47 7.82 10.20
N TYR A 134 -3.34 8.32 9.72
CA TYR A 134 -2.04 7.77 10.08
C TYR A 134 -1.50 8.55 11.27
N PRO A 135 -1.08 7.89 12.35
CA PRO A 135 -0.65 8.55 13.60
C PRO A 135 0.58 9.45 13.46
N PHE A 136 1.18 9.49 12.26
CA PHE A 136 2.38 10.27 11.94
C PHE A 136 2.15 11.33 10.85
N THR A 137 0.89 11.57 10.43
CA THR A 137 0.54 12.61 9.45
C THR A 137 -0.34 13.65 10.09
N THR A 138 0.02 14.93 9.98
CA THR A 138 -0.87 16.05 10.38
C THR A 138 -1.94 16.33 9.33
N LEU A 139 -1.70 15.88 8.08
CA LEU A 139 -2.67 15.96 6.99
C LEU A 139 -2.92 14.52 6.52
N ALA A 140 -4.11 14.03 6.80
CA ALA A 140 -4.49 12.68 6.43
C ALA A 140 -4.60 12.53 4.91
N PRO A 141 -3.83 11.62 4.26
CA PRO A 141 -3.91 11.41 2.83
C PRO A 141 -5.26 10.82 2.42
N ALA A 142 -5.80 11.26 1.30
CA ALA A 142 -6.95 10.62 0.70
C ALA A 142 -6.48 9.44 -0.16
N LEU A 143 -6.96 8.24 0.18
CA LEU A 143 -6.66 7.02 -0.57
C LEU A 143 -7.86 6.60 -1.40
N GLY A 144 -7.62 6.31 -2.68
CA GLY A 144 -8.61 5.75 -3.58
C GLY A 144 -8.17 4.38 -4.11
N VAL A 145 -9.06 3.40 -4.02
CA VAL A 145 -8.85 2.10 -4.67
C VAL A 145 -9.44 2.16 -6.06
N VAL A 146 -8.61 2.04 -7.08
CA VAL A 146 -8.99 2.03 -8.49
C VAL A 146 -9.07 0.58 -8.94
N ARG A 147 -10.22 0.17 -9.46
CA ARG A 147 -10.45 -1.17 -9.99
C ARG A 147 -10.57 -1.10 -11.49
N THR A 148 -9.74 -1.83 -12.21
CA THR A 148 -9.78 -1.93 -13.68
C THR A 148 -10.66 -3.07 -14.14
N ASP A 149 -10.62 -4.19 -13.42
CA ASP A 149 -11.47 -5.37 -13.65
C ASP A 149 -11.69 -6.15 -12.33
N GLU A 150 -12.25 -7.36 -12.39
CA GLU A 150 -12.55 -8.17 -11.20
C GLU A 150 -11.30 -8.59 -10.40
N ARG A 151 -10.13 -8.65 -11.05
CA ARG A 151 -8.90 -9.20 -10.46
C ARG A 151 -7.80 -8.16 -10.31
N ARG A 152 -7.88 -7.02 -11.03
CA ARG A 152 -6.83 -6.01 -11.05
C ARG A 152 -7.30 -4.71 -10.41
N SER A 153 -6.51 -4.23 -9.48
CA SER A 153 -6.74 -2.96 -8.82
C SER A 153 -5.42 -2.39 -8.33
N PHE A 154 -5.37 -1.07 -8.16
CA PHE A 154 -4.25 -0.38 -7.57
C PHE A 154 -4.74 0.74 -6.64
N VAL A 155 -3.85 1.22 -5.78
CA VAL A 155 -4.16 2.28 -4.82
C VAL A 155 -3.52 3.58 -5.26
N VAL A 156 -4.32 4.64 -5.28
CA VAL A 156 -3.87 6.03 -5.53
C VAL A 156 -3.93 6.81 -4.23
N ALA A 157 -2.88 7.57 -3.92
CA ALA A 157 -2.85 8.48 -2.78
C ALA A 157 -2.77 9.93 -3.23
N ASP A 158 -3.65 10.79 -2.70
CA ASP A 158 -3.47 12.24 -2.76
C ASP A 158 -2.49 12.67 -1.67
N ILE A 159 -1.51 13.43 -2.07
CA ILE A 159 -0.42 13.88 -1.24
C ILE A 159 -0.61 15.36 -0.97
N PRO A 160 -1.29 15.72 0.13
CA PRO A 160 -1.39 17.10 0.52
C PRO A 160 -0.01 17.61 1.00
N GLY A 161 0.35 18.85 0.64
CA GLY A 161 1.49 19.52 1.26
C GLY A 161 2.77 19.70 0.42
N LEU A 162 2.77 19.36 -0.87
CA LEU A 162 3.76 19.87 -1.80
C LEU A 162 3.32 21.27 -2.28
N ILE A 163 3.54 22.27 -1.46
CA ILE A 163 3.26 23.69 -1.72
C ILE A 163 4.50 24.46 -1.35
N GLU A 164 4.74 25.58 -2.07
CA GLU A 164 5.78 26.55 -1.76
C GLU A 164 5.92 26.81 -0.27
N GLY A 165 7.11 26.63 0.29
CA GLY A 165 7.42 26.85 1.71
C GLY A 165 7.48 25.59 2.59
N ALA A 166 7.12 24.42 2.12
CA ALA A 166 7.26 23.17 2.91
C ALA A 166 8.73 22.79 3.17
N ALA A 167 9.67 23.37 2.43
CA ALA A 167 11.11 23.18 2.63
C ALA A 167 11.70 24.01 3.78
N GLU A 168 10.99 25.02 4.28
CA GLU A 168 11.58 26.03 5.20
C GLU A 168 11.20 25.88 6.67
N GLY A 169 10.47 24.89 7.07
CA GLY A 169 10.29 24.70 8.51
C GLY A 169 9.01 24.03 8.94
N ALA A 170 9.03 22.82 9.08
CA ALA A 170 8.44 22.01 10.13
C ALA A 170 8.56 20.53 9.72
N GLY A 171 9.28 19.75 10.47
CA GLY A 171 9.65 18.34 10.26
C GLY A 171 8.55 17.32 9.88
N LEU A 172 7.44 17.79 9.36
CA LEU A 172 6.27 17.03 8.94
C LEU A 172 6.35 16.54 7.50
N GLY A 173 7.01 17.27 6.60
CA GLY A 173 7.19 16.88 5.21
C GLY A 173 8.06 15.63 5.03
N HIS A 174 9.13 15.49 5.82
CA HIS A 174 10.11 14.41 5.67
C HIS A 174 9.56 13.01 5.95
N ARG A 175 8.65 12.84 6.90
CA ARG A 175 8.05 11.51 7.19
C ARG A 175 7.07 11.10 6.12
N PHE A 176 6.31 12.04 5.59
CA PHE A 176 5.31 11.79 4.58
C PHE A 176 5.94 11.51 3.20
N LEU A 177 7.00 12.23 2.85
CA LEU A 177 7.75 12.01 1.61
C LEU A 177 8.45 10.64 1.57
N ARG A 178 8.82 10.07 2.72
CA ARG A 178 9.27 8.67 2.79
C ARG A 178 8.20 7.68 2.33
N HIS A 179 6.93 7.97 2.55
CA HIS A 179 5.84 7.10 2.08
C HIS A 179 5.60 7.25 0.57
N LEU A 180 5.86 8.44 0.02
CA LEU A 180 5.91 8.68 -1.43
C LEU A 180 7.06 7.95 -2.09
N ALA A 181 8.20 7.87 -1.43
CA ALA A 181 9.33 7.11 -1.93
C ALA A 181 8.98 5.65 -2.21
N ARG A 182 7.90 5.14 -1.64
CA ARG A 182 7.40 3.78 -1.83
C ARG A 182 6.34 3.63 -2.91
N THR A 183 5.79 4.74 -3.46
CA THR A 183 4.92 4.65 -4.63
C THR A 183 5.74 4.23 -5.84
N ARG A 184 5.13 3.54 -6.77
CA ARG A 184 5.80 3.04 -7.99
C ARG A 184 5.77 4.07 -9.11
N LEU A 185 4.69 4.86 -9.18
CA LEU A 185 4.44 5.87 -10.21
C LEU A 185 3.95 7.16 -9.56
N LEU A 186 4.36 8.29 -10.10
CA LEU A 186 3.87 9.62 -9.73
C LEU A 186 3.02 10.20 -10.87
N LEU A 187 1.82 10.68 -10.54
CA LEU A 187 0.98 11.44 -11.46
C LEU A 187 1.05 12.91 -11.10
N HIS A 188 1.60 13.70 -11.99
CA HIS A 188 1.65 15.15 -11.84
C HIS A 188 0.39 15.76 -12.47
N VAL A 189 -0.56 16.12 -11.61
CA VAL A 189 -1.83 16.72 -12.01
C VAL A 189 -1.63 18.21 -12.20
N VAL A 190 -1.93 18.70 -13.40
CA VAL A 190 -1.76 20.09 -13.82
C VAL A 190 -3.11 20.65 -14.24
N ASP A 191 -3.43 21.86 -13.78
CA ASP A 191 -4.57 22.63 -14.23
C ASP A 191 -4.25 23.29 -15.59
N LEU A 192 -4.95 22.90 -16.66
CA LEU A 192 -4.78 23.48 -17.99
C LEU A 192 -5.54 24.79 -18.21
N ALA A 193 -6.49 25.10 -17.34
CA ALA A 193 -7.33 26.27 -17.44
C ALA A 193 -7.43 26.99 -16.08
N PRO A 194 -6.28 27.46 -15.54
CA PRO A 194 -6.29 28.19 -14.28
C PRO A 194 -7.15 29.46 -14.40
N LEU A 195 -7.89 29.76 -13.33
CA LEU A 195 -8.72 30.97 -13.28
C LEU A 195 -7.88 32.24 -13.13
N ASP A 196 -6.69 32.13 -12.57
CA ASP A 196 -5.75 33.24 -12.44
C ASP A 196 -5.04 33.48 -13.78
N PRO A 197 -5.17 34.67 -14.40
CA PRO A 197 -4.50 34.98 -15.65
C PRO A 197 -2.97 35.00 -15.56
N GLU A 198 -2.40 35.17 -14.36
CA GLU A 198 -0.94 35.16 -14.15
C GLU A 198 -0.38 33.77 -13.90
N ALA A 199 -1.24 32.76 -13.74
CA ALA A 199 -0.82 31.38 -13.55
C ALA A 199 -0.26 30.81 -14.85
N ASP A 200 0.91 30.20 -14.75
CA ASP A 200 1.57 29.51 -15.85
C ASP A 200 1.72 28.03 -15.51
N PRO A 201 0.89 27.12 -16.08
CA PRO A 201 0.95 25.69 -15.82
C PRO A 201 2.33 25.06 -16.07
N VAL A 202 3.11 25.61 -17.02
CA VAL A 202 4.45 25.14 -17.35
C VAL A 202 5.45 25.54 -16.26
N ARG A 203 5.41 26.79 -15.82
CA ARG A 203 6.24 27.31 -14.73
C ARG A 203 5.96 26.51 -13.44
N ASP A 204 4.70 26.31 -13.14
CA ASP A 204 4.25 25.63 -11.92
C ASP A 204 4.66 24.16 -11.92
N ALA A 205 4.54 23.48 -13.06
CA ALA A 205 5.01 22.11 -13.20
C ALA A 205 6.53 21.97 -13.03
N LYS A 206 7.31 22.94 -13.52
CA LYS A 206 8.76 23.00 -13.30
C LYS A 206 9.12 23.28 -11.85
N ALA A 207 8.37 24.15 -11.17
CA ALA A 207 8.58 24.47 -9.76
C ALA A 207 8.39 23.23 -8.89
N ILE A 208 7.30 22.48 -9.05
CA ILE A 208 7.04 21.23 -8.33
C ILE A 208 8.13 20.20 -8.63
N ALA A 209 8.57 20.06 -9.88
CA ALA A 209 9.64 19.13 -10.22
C ALA A 209 10.97 19.47 -9.52
N LYS A 210 11.29 20.76 -9.43
CA LYS A 210 12.47 21.27 -8.74
C LYS A 210 12.37 21.04 -7.22
N GLU A 211 11.19 21.24 -6.64
CA GLU A 211 10.93 21.04 -5.24
C GLU A 211 11.09 19.56 -4.85
N LEU A 212 10.53 18.63 -5.63
CA LEU A 212 10.74 17.20 -5.44
C LEU A 212 12.22 16.83 -5.38
N GLY A 213 13.03 17.42 -6.28
CA GLY A 213 14.49 17.17 -6.32
C GLY A 213 15.24 17.71 -5.11
N LYS A 214 14.75 18.79 -4.50
CA LYS A 214 15.33 19.31 -3.26
C LYS A 214 15.04 18.43 -2.04
N TYR A 215 13.89 17.78 -2.06
CA TYR A 215 13.43 16.95 -0.95
C TYR A 215 14.08 15.58 -0.92
N ASP A 216 14.06 14.88 -2.04
CA ASP A 216 14.58 13.52 -2.16
C ASP A 216 14.97 13.23 -3.61
N ALA A 217 16.25 12.94 -3.81
CA ALA A 217 16.81 12.58 -5.11
C ALA A 217 16.18 11.28 -5.68
N THR A 218 15.69 10.39 -4.83
CA THR A 218 15.02 9.15 -5.25
C THR A 218 13.64 9.43 -5.82
N LEU A 219 12.89 10.35 -5.21
CA LEU A 219 11.58 10.80 -5.69
C LEU A 219 11.66 11.52 -7.04
N SER A 220 12.70 12.32 -7.26
CA SER A 220 12.88 13.04 -8.51
C SER A 220 13.16 12.11 -9.70
N LYS A 221 13.74 10.93 -9.44
CA LYS A 221 14.08 9.90 -10.43
C LYS A 221 12.93 8.95 -10.74
N LYS A 222 11.86 8.98 -9.94
CA LYS A 222 10.71 8.10 -10.15
C LYS A 222 10.02 8.37 -11.48
N PRO A 223 9.45 7.33 -12.11
CA PRO A 223 8.55 7.49 -13.24
C PRO A 223 7.44 8.47 -12.88
N ARG A 224 7.30 9.50 -13.72
CA ARG A 224 6.32 10.56 -13.50
C ARG A 224 5.56 10.84 -14.78
N TRP A 225 4.23 10.73 -14.73
CA TRP A 225 3.34 11.03 -15.84
C TRP A 225 2.61 12.34 -15.60
N PHE A 226 2.28 13.06 -16.66
CA PHE A 226 1.45 14.25 -16.54
C PHE A 226 -0.02 13.91 -16.75
N VAL A 227 -0.87 14.47 -15.87
CA VAL A 227 -2.32 14.47 -16.01
C VAL A 227 -2.76 15.91 -16.17
N LEU A 228 -3.09 16.28 -17.40
CA LEU A 228 -3.51 17.62 -17.79
C LEU A 228 -5.01 17.71 -17.57
N ASN A 229 -5.40 18.23 -16.42
CA ASN A 229 -6.77 18.21 -15.93
C ASN A 229 -7.52 19.52 -16.25
N LYS A 230 -8.83 19.50 -16.04
CA LYS A 230 -9.80 20.56 -16.32
C LYS A 230 -9.94 20.88 -17.82
N LEU A 231 -9.82 19.83 -18.64
CA LEU A 231 -10.01 19.94 -20.08
C LEU A 231 -11.42 20.46 -20.46
N ASP A 232 -12.40 20.24 -19.59
CA ASP A 232 -13.77 20.74 -19.71
C ASP A 232 -13.86 22.29 -19.74
N LEU A 233 -12.89 22.97 -19.14
CA LEU A 233 -12.82 24.43 -19.14
C LEU A 233 -12.08 25.00 -20.38
N VAL A 234 -11.48 24.14 -21.20
CA VAL A 234 -10.78 24.51 -22.43
C VAL A 234 -11.72 24.33 -23.62
N PRO A 235 -11.88 25.36 -24.52
CA PRO A 235 -12.64 25.20 -25.76
C PRO A 235 -12.19 23.98 -26.56
N ALA A 236 -13.14 23.26 -27.13
CA ALA A 236 -12.88 21.95 -27.76
C ALA A 236 -11.85 22.04 -28.91
N ASP A 237 -11.86 23.11 -29.67
CA ASP A 237 -10.94 23.41 -30.76
C ASP A 237 -9.52 23.79 -30.30
N GLU A 238 -9.34 24.20 -29.05
CA GLU A 238 -8.05 24.56 -28.49
C GLU A 238 -7.37 23.42 -27.69
N ARG A 239 -8.13 22.37 -27.31
CA ARG A 239 -7.67 21.34 -26.38
C ARG A 239 -6.38 20.67 -26.81
N GLU A 240 -6.34 20.18 -28.05
CA GLU A 240 -5.14 19.50 -28.58
C GLU A 240 -3.93 20.43 -28.65
N ALA A 241 -4.16 21.67 -29.10
CA ALA A 241 -3.09 22.66 -29.20
C ALA A 241 -2.51 23.03 -27.83
N ARG A 242 -3.33 23.18 -26.80
CA ARG A 242 -2.88 23.47 -25.43
C ARG A 242 -2.10 22.32 -24.82
N VAL A 243 -2.58 21.07 -24.99
CA VAL A 243 -1.86 19.86 -24.56
C VAL A 243 -0.50 19.78 -25.25
N ALA A 244 -0.45 19.94 -26.58
CA ALA A 244 0.79 19.89 -27.34
C ALA A 244 1.77 21.02 -26.93
N ALA A 245 1.26 22.23 -26.72
CA ALA A 245 2.07 23.37 -26.28
C ALA A 245 2.70 23.11 -24.89
N PHE A 246 1.95 22.56 -23.92
CA PHE A 246 2.45 22.22 -22.62
C PHE A 246 3.56 21.17 -22.67
N VAL A 247 3.33 20.06 -23.38
CA VAL A 247 4.31 18.96 -23.53
C VAL A 247 5.59 19.47 -24.21
N LYS A 248 5.45 20.27 -25.26
CA LYS A 248 6.57 20.89 -25.99
C LYS A 248 7.38 21.85 -25.11
N ALA A 249 6.71 22.70 -24.33
CA ALA A 249 7.37 23.69 -23.45
C ALA A 249 8.17 23.03 -22.32
N LEU A 250 7.75 21.87 -21.86
CA LEU A 250 8.48 21.05 -20.89
C LEU A 250 9.55 20.17 -21.53
N ARG A 251 9.59 20.03 -22.86
CA ARG A 251 10.40 19.04 -23.59
C ARG A 251 10.19 17.62 -23.01
N TYR A 252 8.97 17.36 -22.60
CA TYR A 252 8.61 16.10 -21.94
C TYR A 252 8.41 14.99 -22.97
N LYS A 253 9.00 13.80 -22.71
CA LYS A 253 8.95 12.64 -23.61
C LYS A 253 8.14 11.47 -23.04
N GLY A 254 7.65 11.59 -21.80
CA GLY A 254 6.86 10.56 -21.13
C GLY A 254 5.37 10.64 -21.44
N PRO A 255 4.56 9.74 -20.87
CA PRO A 255 3.12 9.76 -21.03
C PRO A 255 2.46 11.00 -20.43
N ALA A 256 1.56 11.61 -21.22
CA ALA A 256 0.73 12.74 -20.80
C ALA A 256 -0.73 12.47 -21.18
N PHE A 257 -1.63 12.61 -20.22
CA PHE A 257 -3.06 12.33 -20.38
C PHE A 257 -3.86 13.60 -20.16
N ALA A 258 -4.72 13.93 -21.12
CA ALA A 258 -5.68 15.02 -20.99
C ALA A 258 -6.95 14.46 -20.34
N THR A 259 -7.40 15.13 -19.27
CA THR A 259 -8.55 14.67 -18.49
C THR A 259 -9.46 15.82 -18.09
N ALA A 260 -10.75 15.50 -17.94
CA ALA A 260 -11.71 16.31 -17.22
C ALA A 260 -12.25 15.48 -16.04
N ALA A 261 -11.59 15.57 -14.91
CA ALA A 261 -11.89 14.70 -13.77
C ALA A 261 -13.34 14.87 -13.26
N ILE A 262 -13.96 16.01 -13.49
CA ILE A 262 -15.35 16.27 -13.08
C ILE A 262 -16.37 15.48 -13.91
N SER A 263 -16.11 15.30 -15.20
CA SER A 263 -16.96 14.53 -16.13
C SER A 263 -16.51 13.08 -16.29
N GLY A 264 -15.27 12.76 -15.87
CA GLY A 264 -14.62 11.46 -16.11
C GLY A 264 -14.00 11.32 -17.50
N GLU A 265 -14.04 12.35 -18.36
CA GLU A 265 -13.43 12.33 -19.68
C GLU A 265 -11.91 12.09 -19.56
N GLY A 266 -11.37 11.16 -20.36
CA GLY A 266 -9.95 10.79 -20.34
C GLY A 266 -9.51 9.92 -19.14
N CYS A 267 -10.28 9.87 -18.05
CA CYS A 267 -9.91 9.14 -16.84
C CYS A 267 -9.78 7.63 -17.08
N ARG A 268 -10.64 7.05 -17.92
CA ARG A 268 -10.59 5.62 -18.23
C ARG A 268 -9.30 5.22 -18.94
N ALA A 269 -8.88 5.98 -19.93
CA ALA A 269 -7.62 5.74 -20.65
C ALA A 269 -6.41 5.82 -19.71
N LEU A 270 -6.39 6.83 -18.83
CA LEU A 270 -5.37 6.98 -17.79
C LEU A 270 -5.31 5.75 -16.88
N VAL A 271 -6.45 5.29 -16.37
CA VAL A 271 -6.54 4.15 -15.43
C VAL A 271 -6.00 2.87 -16.05
N TYR A 272 -6.38 2.54 -17.29
CA TYR A 272 -5.86 1.34 -17.97
C TYR A 272 -4.37 1.45 -18.27
N ALA A 273 -3.89 2.61 -18.73
CA ALA A 273 -2.46 2.81 -18.96
C ALA A 273 -1.63 2.66 -17.67
N ILE A 274 -2.14 3.15 -16.53
CA ILE A 274 -1.49 2.95 -15.23
C ILE A 274 -1.44 1.46 -14.88
N GLN A 275 -2.55 0.75 -15.02
CA GLN A 275 -2.60 -0.68 -14.69
C GLN A 275 -1.62 -1.48 -15.55
N ASP A 276 -1.62 -1.27 -16.86
CA ASP A 276 -0.71 -1.96 -17.78
C ASP A 276 0.76 -1.65 -17.45
N TRP A 277 1.05 -0.41 -17.08
CA TRP A 277 2.40 -0.04 -16.63
C TRP A 277 2.77 -0.72 -15.32
N LEU A 278 1.86 -0.76 -14.34
CA LEU A 278 2.09 -1.42 -13.05
C LEU A 278 2.31 -2.94 -13.22
N ASP A 279 1.58 -3.57 -14.13
CA ASP A 279 1.72 -4.99 -14.43
C ASP A 279 3.07 -5.29 -15.11
N ALA A 280 3.54 -4.39 -15.96
CA ALA A 280 4.85 -4.49 -16.62
C ALA A 280 6.04 -4.20 -15.68
N HIS A 281 5.81 -3.47 -14.58
CA HIS A 281 6.83 -3.08 -13.61
C HIS A 281 6.40 -3.55 -12.21
N PRO A 282 6.48 -4.84 -11.88
CA PRO A 282 6.16 -5.33 -10.54
C PRO A 282 7.02 -4.62 -9.49
N ALA A 283 6.49 -4.50 -8.27
CA ALA A 283 7.23 -3.89 -7.17
C ALA A 283 8.54 -4.69 -6.94
N GLU A 284 9.68 -4.03 -7.03
CA GLU A 284 10.94 -4.63 -6.59
C GLU A 284 10.82 -5.00 -5.11
N ALA A 285 11.21 -6.22 -4.77
CA ALA A 285 11.28 -6.64 -3.39
C ALA A 285 12.18 -5.65 -2.64
N ALA A 286 11.61 -4.90 -1.72
CA ALA A 286 12.37 -3.96 -0.91
C ALA A 286 13.46 -4.74 -0.18
N ALA A 287 14.73 -4.43 -0.45
CA ALA A 287 15.83 -4.96 0.34
C ALA A 287 15.58 -4.64 1.82
N PRO A 288 15.84 -5.57 2.74
CA PRO A 288 15.69 -5.30 4.16
C PRO A 288 16.57 -4.10 4.52
N GLU A 289 15.96 -3.06 5.10
CA GLU A 289 16.74 -1.98 5.70
C GLU A 289 17.66 -2.59 6.76
N PRO A 290 18.96 -2.24 6.76
CA PRO A 290 19.85 -2.67 7.83
C PRO A 290 19.27 -2.18 9.16
N ALA A 291 19.20 -3.08 10.14
CA ALA A 291 18.77 -2.77 11.49
C ALA A 291 19.53 -1.53 11.96
N ALA A 292 18.79 -0.47 12.35
CA ALA A 292 19.41 0.67 13.00
C ALA A 292 20.09 0.16 14.27
N GLU A 293 21.41 0.20 14.27
CA GLU A 293 22.20 -0.03 15.47
C GLU A 293 21.75 0.98 16.54
N ALA A 294 21.47 0.44 17.72
CA ALA A 294 20.97 1.13 18.91
C ALA A 294 21.99 2.12 19.48
#